data_dd3cce946087260190df16080bb4e8d7
#
_entry.id   dd3cce946087260190df16080bb4e8d7
#
_cell.length_a   1.000
_cell.length_b   1.000
_cell.length_c   1.000
_cell.angle_alpha   90.00
_cell.angle_beta   90.00
_cell.angle_gamma   90.00
#
_symmetry.space_group_name_H-M   'P 1'
#
loop_
_entity.id
_entity.type
_entity.pdbx_description
1 polymer ?
#
loop_
_entity_poly.entity_id
_entity_poly.type
_entity_poly.pdbx_seq_one_letter_code
_entity_poly.pdbx_strand_id
1 'polypeptide(L)'
;MSNRKGFTLIELLIVVVIIGILAAIAIPKFANTKEKAVVASMKSDLRNLVTAQEAFFSDNQDYAGGTYKGDGTVYTQTNGLAGAGRLAFTPSANNTIVVTYIDAAGWKATSTNPAVVGTPNTCGVYVGVAANAPNAATKAEGAPACW
;
A
#
# COMPACT_ATOMS: atom_id res chain seq x y z
N MET A 1 3.41 55.66 28.06
CA MET A 1 4.68 55.12 27.56
C MET A 1 4.60 53.60 27.60
N SER A 2 4.56 52.95 26.45
CA SER A 2 4.48 51.46 26.35
C SER A 2 5.87 50.90 26.60
N ASN A 3 6.05 50.11 27.64
CA ASN A 3 7.30 49.45 28.00
C ASN A 3 7.49 48.21 27.10
N ARG A 4 8.11 48.37 25.93
CA ARG A 4 8.43 47.27 25.04
C ARG A 4 9.62 46.52 25.57
N LYS A 5 9.37 45.38 26.26
CA LYS A 5 10.43 44.47 26.62
C LYS A 5 10.94 43.76 25.34
N GLY A 6 12.19 44.03 25.01
CA GLY A 6 12.88 43.34 23.89
C GLY A 6 13.36 41.96 24.32
N PHE A 7 13.39 41.00 23.37
CA PHE A 7 14.00 39.68 23.56
C PHE A 7 15.53 39.81 23.65
N THR A 8 16.14 39.04 24.49
CA THR A 8 17.62 38.94 24.55
C THR A 8 18.12 37.96 23.49
N LEU A 9 19.35 38.17 23.02
CA LEU A 9 19.99 37.32 22.03
C LEU A 9 20.17 35.87 22.52
N ILE A 10 20.38 35.71 23.83
CA ILE A 10 20.53 34.39 24.46
C ILE A 10 19.19 33.62 24.54
N GLU A 11 18.08 34.30 24.78
CA GLU A 11 16.76 33.67 24.77
C GLU A 11 16.42 33.11 23.39
N LEU A 12 16.76 33.85 22.33
CA LEU A 12 16.58 33.36 20.97
C LEU A 12 17.51 32.19 20.65
N LEU A 13 18.79 32.27 21.07
CA LEU A 13 19.78 31.24 20.83
C LEU A 13 19.38 29.89 21.46
N ILE A 14 18.95 29.90 22.72
CA ILE A 14 18.51 28.68 23.43
C ILE A 14 17.32 28.03 22.70
N VAL A 15 16.35 28.80 22.27
CA VAL A 15 15.16 28.28 21.58
C VAL A 15 15.54 27.58 20.26
N VAL A 16 16.40 28.19 19.43
CA VAL A 16 16.78 27.57 18.16
C VAL A 16 17.63 26.31 18.35
N VAL A 17 18.48 26.28 19.39
CA VAL A 17 19.25 25.07 19.73
C VAL A 17 18.34 23.93 20.18
N ILE A 18 17.36 24.20 21.05
CA ILE A 18 16.41 23.18 21.51
C ILE A 18 15.57 22.66 20.33
N ILE A 19 15.06 23.54 19.48
CA ILE A 19 14.30 23.14 18.28
C ILE A 19 15.19 22.29 17.35
N GLY A 20 16.43 22.65 17.16
CA GLY A 20 17.39 21.89 16.34
C GLY A 20 17.59 20.45 16.85
N ILE A 21 17.79 20.29 18.16
CA ILE A 21 17.95 18.98 18.78
C ILE A 21 16.68 18.14 18.64
N LEU A 22 15.50 18.72 18.92
CA LEU A 22 14.22 18.02 18.80
C LEU A 22 13.93 17.63 17.35
N ALA A 23 14.21 18.50 16.39
CA ALA A 23 14.02 18.24 14.97
C ALA A 23 14.92 17.09 14.47
N ALA A 24 16.17 17.03 14.93
CA ALA A 24 17.10 15.98 14.54
C ALA A 24 16.61 14.56 14.92
N ILE A 25 15.85 14.43 16.00
CA ILE A 25 15.28 13.16 16.46
C ILE A 25 13.92 12.89 15.82
N ALA A 26 13.09 13.94 15.67
CA ALA A 26 11.70 13.81 15.22
C ALA A 26 11.61 13.46 13.73
N ILE A 27 12.40 14.07 12.87
CA ILE A 27 12.30 13.90 11.41
C ILE A 27 12.49 12.44 10.97
N PRO A 28 13.57 11.72 11.35
CA PRO A 28 13.75 10.32 10.93
C PRO A 28 12.67 9.40 11.51
N LYS A 29 12.19 9.67 12.72
CA LYS A 29 11.13 8.87 13.34
C LYS A 29 9.80 9.03 12.61
N PHE A 30 9.47 10.24 12.15
CA PHE A 30 8.26 10.48 11.35
C PHE A 30 8.30 9.80 9.99
N ALA A 31 9.46 9.82 9.29
CA ALA A 31 9.63 9.15 8.01
C ALA A 31 9.34 7.64 8.12
N ASN A 32 9.96 6.97 9.09
CA ASN A 32 9.74 5.54 9.34
C ASN A 32 8.29 5.20 9.71
N THR A 33 7.61 6.08 10.44
CA THR A 33 6.20 5.86 10.81
C THR A 33 5.29 6.00 9.60
N LYS A 34 5.57 6.95 8.70
CA LYS A 34 4.84 7.14 7.46
C LYS A 34 4.96 5.91 6.55
N GLU A 35 6.18 5.39 6.36
CA GLU A 35 6.38 4.17 5.56
C GLU A 35 5.62 2.96 6.13
N LYS A 36 5.65 2.74 7.43
CA LYS A 36 4.87 1.68 8.09
C LYS A 36 3.37 1.82 7.86
N ALA A 37 2.84 3.04 7.90
CA ALA A 37 1.43 3.30 7.63
C ALA A 37 1.08 2.99 6.16
N VAL A 38 1.96 3.32 5.21
CA VAL A 38 1.77 2.99 3.81
C VAL A 38 1.80 1.47 3.59
N VAL A 39 2.76 0.75 4.18
CA VAL A 39 2.80 -0.72 4.13
C VAL A 39 1.53 -1.34 4.72
N ALA A 40 1.00 -0.78 5.80
CA ALA A 40 -0.27 -1.23 6.37
C ALA A 40 -1.45 -1.00 5.41
N SER A 41 -1.49 0.13 4.69
CA SER A 41 -2.51 0.39 3.66
C SER A 41 -2.41 -0.59 2.49
N MET A 42 -1.19 -0.92 2.03
CA MET A 42 -0.97 -1.93 0.99
C MET A 42 -1.52 -3.31 1.39
N LYS A 43 -1.29 -3.73 2.64
CA LYS A 43 -1.87 -4.97 3.18
C LYS A 43 -3.40 -4.93 3.25
N SER A 44 -3.96 -3.80 3.66
CA SER A 44 -5.41 -3.61 3.72
C SER A 44 -6.03 -3.70 2.34
N ASP A 45 -5.42 -3.05 1.36
CA ASP A 45 -5.88 -3.10 -0.03
C ASP A 45 -5.86 -4.52 -0.60
N LEU A 46 -4.82 -5.30 -0.31
CA LEU A 46 -4.75 -6.69 -0.75
C LEU A 46 -5.84 -7.57 -0.12
N ARG A 47 -6.24 -7.33 1.14
CA ARG A 47 -7.39 -8.01 1.74
C ARG A 47 -8.71 -7.62 1.10
N ASN A 48 -8.88 -6.33 0.82
CA ASN A 48 -10.06 -5.82 0.12
C ASN A 48 -10.13 -6.39 -1.31
N LEU A 49 -8.97 -6.54 -1.97
CA LEU A 49 -8.87 -7.19 -3.27
C LEU A 49 -9.35 -8.65 -3.23
N VAL A 50 -8.96 -9.42 -2.21
CA VAL A 50 -9.44 -10.81 -2.05
C VAL A 50 -10.96 -10.82 -2.02
N THR A 51 -11.58 -9.96 -1.20
CA THR A 51 -13.04 -9.87 -1.11
C THR A 51 -13.68 -9.46 -2.44
N ALA A 52 -13.09 -8.51 -3.15
CA ALA A 52 -13.59 -8.05 -4.44
C ALA A 52 -13.48 -9.14 -5.53
N GLN A 53 -12.40 -9.91 -5.51
CA GLN A 53 -12.19 -11.04 -6.43
C GLN A 53 -13.17 -12.18 -6.17
N GLU A 54 -13.49 -12.49 -4.92
CA GLU A 54 -14.52 -13.50 -4.60
C GLU A 54 -15.94 -13.06 -5.06
N ALA A 55 -16.26 -11.76 -4.89
CA ALA A 55 -17.49 -11.22 -5.42
C ALA A 55 -17.52 -11.31 -6.95
N PHE A 56 -16.43 -10.95 -7.62
CA PHE A 56 -16.31 -11.05 -9.07
C PHE A 56 -16.44 -12.51 -9.57
N PHE A 57 -15.80 -13.44 -8.86
CA PHE A 57 -15.89 -14.87 -9.17
C PHE A 57 -17.32 -15.42 -9.01
N SER A 58 -18.04 -14.97 -8.00
CA SER A 58 -19.46 -15.35 -7.81
C SER A 58 -20.32 -15.02 -9.03
N ASP A 59 -20.06 -13.87 -9.66
CA ASP A 59 -20.85 -13.38 -10.79
C ASP A 59 -20.38 -13.95 -12.14
N ASN A 60 -19.08 -14.19 -12.28
CA ASN A 60 -18.45 -14.48 -13.57
C ASN A 60 -17.85 -15.91 -13.66
N GLN A 61 -17.77 -16.63 -12.55
CA GLN A 61 -17.12 -17.96 -12.43
C GLN A 61 -15.66 -17.94 -12.87
N ASP A 62 -15.01 -16.78 -12.77
CA ASP A 62 -13.61 -16.56 -13.12
C ASP A 62 -13.04 -15.36 -12.35
N TYR A 63 -11.71 -15.24 -12.26
CA TYR A 63 -11.03 -14.15 -11.59
C TYR A 63 -10.54 -13.07 -12.55
N ALA A 64 -10.49 -11.82 -12.10
CA ALA A 64 -10.00 -10.71 -12.90
C ALA A 64 -8.49 -10.51 -12.71
N GLY A 65 -7.73 -10.47 -13.81
CA GLY A 65 -6.35 -9.97 -13.83
C GLY A 65 -6.28 -8.48 -14.14
N GLY A 66 -5.12 -7.86 -13.94
CA GLY A 66 -4.91 -6.48 -14.37
C GLY A 66 -4.09 -5.63 -13.41
N THR A 67 -3.94 -4.36 -13.75
CA THR A 67 -3.25 -3.36 -12.92
C THR A 67 -4.23 -2.30 -12.45
N TYR A 68 -4.31 -2.12 -11.15
CA TYR A 68 -5.21 -1.19 -10.46
C TYR A 68 -4.39 -0.15 -9.71
N LYS A 69 -4.73 1.13 -9.88
CA LYS A 69 -4.05 2.24 -9.21
C LYS A 69 -4.99 3.03 -8.31
N GLY A 70 -4.44 3.61 -7.25
CA GLY A 70 -5.17 4.40 -6.27
C GLY A 70 -5.75 5.72 -6.79
N ASP A 71 -5.47 6.12 -8.02
CA ASP A 71 -6.10 7.24 -8.72
C ASP A 71 -7.43 6.84 -9.41
N GLY A 72 -7.85 5.58 -9.26
CA GLY A 72 -9.04 5.02 -9.89
C GLY A 72 -8.82 4.55 -11.33
N THR A 73 -7.63 4.69 -11.88
CA THR A 73 -7.31 4.17 -13.21
C THR A 73 -7.08 2.67 -13.17
N VAL A 74 -7.78 1.94 -14.01
CA VAL A 74 -7.54 0.52 -14.29
C VAL A 74 -6.82 0.44 -15.61
N TYR A 75 -5.53 0.11 -15.55
CA TYR A 75 -4.69 0.17 -16.75
C TYR A 75 -4.92 -0.97 -17.72
N THR A 76 -5.24 -2.14 -17.22
CA THR A 76 -5.54 -3.29 -18.08
C THR A 76 -6.26 -4.33 -17.24
N GLN A 77 -7.51 -4.57 -17.50
CA GLN A 77 -8.13 -5.79 -17.05
C GLN A 77 -7.77 -6.86 -18.08
N THR A 78 -6.92 -7.78 -17.69
CA THR A 78 -6.59 -8.97 -18.50
C THR A 78 -7.30 -10.15 -17.86
N ASN A 79 -8.08 -10.85 -18.65
CA ASN A 79 -8.98 -11.94 -18.29
C ASN A 79 -10.16 -11.54 -17.41
N GLY A 80 -11.12 -11.97 -17.73
CA GLY A 80 -12.51 -12.17 -17.50
C GLY A 80 -13.03 -12.71 -18.80
N LEU A 81 -13.99 -13.59 -18.76
CA LEU A 81 -14.73 -14.03 -19.92
C LEU A 81 -15.09 -12.80 -20.77
N ALA A 82 -14.94 -12.88 -22.07
CA ALA A 82 -15.36 -11.81 -22.97
C ALA A 82 -16.82 -11.43 -22.66
N GLY A 83 -17.03 -10.23 -22.05
CA GLY A 83 -18.33 -9.80 -21.54
C GLY A 83 -18.47 -9.75 -20.02
N ALA A 84 -17.48 -10.24 -19.25
CA ALA A 84 -17.47 -10.06 -17.79
C ALA A 84 -17.37 -8.57 -17.42
N GLY A 85 -18.08 -8.19 -16.38
CA GLY A 85 -18.04 -6.86 -15.80
C GLY A 85 -16.64 -6.48 -15.32
N ARG A 86 -16.46 -5.23 -14.97
CA ARG A 86 -15.21 -4.73 -14.42
C ARG A 86 -15.11 -5.10 -12.94
N LEU A 87 -13.95 -5.58 -12.48
CA LEU A 87 -13.70 -5.76 -11.04
C LEU A 87 -13.90 -4.43 -10.31
N ALA A 88 -14.86 -4.36 -9.39
CA ALA A 88 -15.16 -3.18 -8.59
C ALA A 88 -14.15 -3.05 -7.44
N PHE A 89 -12.94 -2.55 -7.75
CA PHE A 89 -11.87 -2.40 -6.79
C PHE A 89 -11.02 -1.17 -7.12
N THR A 90 -10.72 -0.37 -6.08
CA THR A 90 -9.81 0.78 -6.16
C THR A 90 -8.87 0.73 -4.96
N PRO A 91 -7.55 0.64 -5.16
CA PRO A 91 -6.59 0.71 -4.07
C PRO A 91 -6.55 2.08 -3.40
N SER A 92 -5.91 2.16 -2.23
CA SER A 92 -5.59 3.42 -1.56
C SER A 92 -4.67 4.29 -2.42
N ALA A 93 -4.71 5.60 -2.19
CA ALA A 93 -3.95 6.59 -2.97
C ALA A 93 -2.46 6.20 -3.10
N ASN A 94 -1.93 6.33 -4.32
CA ASN A 94 -0.57 5.98 -4.71
C ASN A 94 -0.20 4.49 -4.62
N ASN A 95 -1.07 3.61 -4.13
CA ASN A 95 -0.84 2.18 -4.22
C ASN A 95 -1.09 1.70 -5.66
N THR A 96 -0.20 0.85 -6.15
CA THR A 96 -0.35 0.15 -7.42
C THR A 96 -0.42 -1.34 -7.15
N ILE A 97 -1.50 -1.98 -7.58
CA ILE A 97 -1.70 -3.42 -7.43
C ILE A 97 -1.72 -4.07 -8.81
N VAL A 98 -0.85 -5.06 -8.97
CA VAL A 98 -0.80 -5.90 -10.16
C VAL A 98 -1.37 -7.26 -9.80
N VAL A 99 -2.47 -7.62 -10.44
CA VAL A 99 -3.11 -8.93 -10.32
C VAL A 99 -2.71 -9.78 -11.51
N THR A 100 -2.07 -10.90 -11.25
CA THR A 100 -1.75 -11.91 -12.26
C THR A 100 -2.76 -13.03 -12.15
N TYR A 101 -3.60 -13.15 -13.16
CA TYR A 101 -4.49 -14.29 -13.33
C TYR A 101 -3.65 -15.54 -13.63
N ILE A 102 -4.03 -16.66 -13.09
CA ILE A 102 -3.38 -17.96 -13.32
C ILE A 102 -4.36 -18.88 -14.04
N ASP A 103 -5.48 -19.17 -13.42
CA ASP A 103 -6.59 -19.94 -13.95
C ASP A 103 -7.87 -19.66 -13.14
N ALA A 104 -8.98 -20.31 -13.47
CA ALA A 104 -10.23 -20.20 -12.73
C ALA A 104 -10.14 -20.67 -11.26
N ALA A 105 -9.06 -21.35 -10.87
CA ALA A 105 -8.84 -21.84 -9.50
C ALA A 105 -7.89 -20.93 -8.70
N GLY A 106 -7.28 -19.89 -9.32
CA GLY A 106 -6.36 -19.05 -8.56
C GLY A 106 -5.76 -17.84 -9.28
N TRP A 107 -5.27 -16.94 -8.47
CA TRP A 107 -4.59 -15.71 -8.87
C TRP A 107 -3.56 -15.30 -7.82
N LYS A 108 -2.69 -14.38 -8.18
CA LYS A 108 -1.78 -13.71 -7.25
C LYS A 108 -1.76 -12.22 -7.51
N ALA A 109 -1.44 -11.46 -6.47
CA ALA A 109 -1.29 -10.02 -6.62
C ALA A 109 -0.09 -9.50 -5.82
N THR A 110 0.49 -8.41 -6.32
CA THR A 110 1.51 -7.62 -5.63
C THR A 110 1.07 -6.18 -5.54
N SER A 111 1.37 -5.55 -4.41
CA SER A 111 1.11 -4.13 -4.15
C SER A 111 2.44 -3.41 -3.91
N THR A 112 2.60 -2.27 -4.53
CA THR A 112 3.75 -1.36 -4.37
C THR A 112 3.27 0.07 -4.16
N ASN A 113 4.11 0.89 -3.50
CA ASN A 113 3.87 2.31 -3.34
C ASN A 113 5.20 3.08 -3.41
N PRO A 114 5.31 4.15 -4.21
CA PRO A 114 6.55 4.91 -4.38
C PRO A 114 7.02 5.64 -3.10
N ALA A 115 6.15 5.82 -2.11
CA ALA A 115 6.51 6.42 -0.82
C ALA A 115 7.24 5.45 0.13
N VAL A 116 7.33 4.16 -0.21
CA VAL A 116 8.07 3.15 0.56
C VAL A 116 9.39 2.89 -0.14
N VAL A 117 10.47 3.40 0.42
CA VAL A 117 11.83 3.28 -0.14
C VAL A 117 12.61 2.15 0.54
N GLY A 118 12.29 1.86 1.80
CA GLY A 118 12.91 0.79 2.57
C GLY A 118 12.32 -0.60 2.29
N THR A 119 12.80 -1.61 3.00
CA THR A 119 12.23 -2.95 3.03
C THR A 119 11.43 -3.14 4.32
N PRO A 120 10.23 -3.71 4.23
CA PRO A 120 9.54 -4.27 3.06
C PRO A 120 8.90 -3.20 2.16
N ASN A 121 9.13 -3.25 0.85
CA ASN A 121 8.55 -2.29 -0.11
C ASN A 121 7.50 -2.90 -1.05
N THR A 122 7.35 -4.20 -1.01
CA THR A 122 6.36 -4.94 -1.80
C THR A 122 5.55 -5.82 -0.87
N CYS A 123 4.24 -5.82 -1.04
CA CYS A 123 3.33 -6.75 -0.38
C CYS A 123 2.64 -7.62 -1.42
N GLY A 124 2.27 -8.83 -1.06
CA GLY A 124 1.55 -9.71 -1.97
C GLY A 124 0.61 -10.67 -1.27
N VAL A 125 -0.30 -11.24 -2.06
CA VAL A 125 -1.28 -12.24 -1.67
C VAL A 125 -1.47 -13.21 -2.82
N TYR A 126 -1.92 -14.41 -2.56
CA TYR A 126 -2.37 -15.38 -3.56
C TYR A 126 -3.64 -16.10 -3.09
N VAL A 127 -4.37 -16.62 -4.04
CA VAL A 127 -5.51 -17.53 -3.85
C VAL A 127 -5.27 -18.75 -4.73
N GLY A 128 -5.61 -19.94 -4.25
CA GLY A 128 -5.36 -21.20 -4.91
C GLY A 128 -4.13 -21.95 -4.33
N VAL A 129 -3.36 -22.61 -5.17
CA VAL A 129 -2.24 -23.45 -4.72
C VAL A 129 -1.04 -22.64 -4.24
N ALA A 130 -0.30 -23.18 -3.26
CA ALA A 130 0.87 -22.49 -2.67
C ALA A 130 1.98 -22.13 -3.69
N ALA A 131 2.06 -22.84 -4.82
CA ALA A 131 2.96 -22.50 -5.93
C ALA A 131 2.67 -21.13 -6.57
N ASN A 132 1.47 -20.60 -6.37
CA ASN A 132 1.07 -19.28 -6.85
C ASN A 132 1.60 -18.15 -5.97
N ALA A 133 2.15 -18.42 -4.80
CA ALA A 133 2.65 -17.39 -3.89
C ALA A 133 3.65 -16.46 -4.60
N PRO A 134 3.45 -15.13 -4.56
CA PRO A 134 4.32 -14.19 -5.24
C PRO A 134 5.72 -14.12 -4.63
N ASN A 135 5.86 -14.53 -3.38
CA ASN A 135 7.12 -14.58 -2.65
C ASN A 135 7.04 -15.61 -1.51
N ALA A 136 8.18 -16.16 -1.09
CA ALA A 136 8.27 -17.12 0.03
C ALA A 136 7.76 -16.54 1.39
N ALA A 137 7.64 -15.21 1.52
CA ALA A 137 7.03 -14.59 2.69
C ALA A 137 5.51 -14.78 2.74
N THR A 138 4.86 -15.04 1.58
CA THR A 138 3.41 -15.24 1.46
C THR A 138 3.08 -16.71 1.73
N LYS A 139 2.95 -17.08 3.01
CA LYS A 139 2.86 -18.47 3.47
C LYS A 139 1.45 -19.05 3.47
N ALA A 140 0.42 -18.21 3.53
CA ALA A 140 -0.96 -18.63 3.64
C ALA A 140 -1.82 -18.01 2.56
N GLU A 141 -2.71 -18.81 1.99
CA GLU A 141 -3.71 -18.36 1.03
C GLU A 141 -4.57 -17.22 1.60
N GLY A 142 -4.85 -16.20 0.80
CA GLY A 142 -5.66 -15.04 1.20
C GLY A 142 -5.01 -14.11 2.23
N ALA A 143 -3.82 -14.46 2.75
CA ALA A 143 -3.12 -13.68 3.77
C ALA A 143 -2.00 -12.82 3.16
N PRO A 144 -2.11 -11.47 3.14
CA PRO A 144 -1.08 -10.61 2.63
C PRO A 144 0.19 -10.63 3.49
N ALA A 145 1.35 -10.76 2.84
CA ALA A 145 2.67 -10.60 3.45
C ALA A 145 3.50 -9.58 2.68
N CYS A 146 4.50 -8.97 3.34
CA CYS A 146 5.39 -8.00 2.71
C CYS A 146 6.86 -8.39 2.90
N TRP A 147 7.70 -8.06 1.93
CA TRP A 147 9.13 -8.37 1.85
C TRP A 147 9.94 -7.24 1.22
#